data_1edf8752affe268619377c741bf77d78
#
_entry.id   1edf8752affe268619377c741bf77d78
#
_cell.length_a   1.000
_cell.length_b   1.000
_cell.length_c   1.000
_cell.angle_alpha   90.00
_cell.angle_beta   90.00
_cell.angle_gamma   90.00
#
_symmetry.space_group_name_H-M   'P 1'
#
loop_
_entity.id
_entity.type
_entity.pdbx_description
1 polymer ?
#
loop_
_entity_poly.entity_id
_entity_poly.type
_entity_poly.pdbx_seq_one_letter_code
_entity_poly.pdbx_strand_id
1 'polypeptide(L)'
;MNRQVIFRHYASIALIGAAVGISAVLVFATSDRMPIIGSVIAAILAFCYFVQQQKLAEISLFKDLFTEFNRRYDALNDRLAKIEDSGAQMDPSDRQTIVDYFNLCAEEYLFFTEGYIHRAAWRSWCAGML
;
A
#
# COMPACT_ATOMS: atom_id res chain seq x y z
N MET A 1 13.61 -9.01 2.94
CA MET A 1 13.48 -8.32 4.26
C MET A 1 12.12 -7.62 4.25
N ASN A 2 11.22 -8.00 5.15
CA ASN A 2 9.79 -7.61 5.09
C ASN A 2 9.63 -6.08 5.25
N ARG A 3 9.25 -5.36 4.18
CA ARG A 3 8.97 -3.90 4.16
C ARG A 3 8.08 -3.48 5.35
N GLN A 4 7.08 -4.28 5.68
CA GLN A 4 6.15 -4.02 6.77
C GLN A 4 6.82 -4.00 8.17
N VAL A 5 7.91 -4.72 8.40
CA VAL A 5 8.62 -4.73 9.68
C VAL A 5 9.36 -3.41 9.89
N ILE A 6 10.01 -2.89 8.85
CA ILE A 6 10.70 -1.59 8.91
C ILE A 6 9.69 -0.47 9.20
N PHE A 7 8.56 -0.46 8.50
CA PHE A 7 7.53 0.57 8.71
C PHE A 7 6.83 0.48 10.07
N ARG A 8 6.80 -0.69 10.69
CA ARG A 8 6.21 -0.85 12.03
C ARG A 8 7.15 -0.39 13.15
N HIS A 9 8.46 -0.50 12.94
CA HIS A 9 9.48 -0.21 13.95
C HIS A 9 10.38 0.98 13.62
N TYR A 10 10.03 1.80 12.61
CA TYR A 10 10.87 2.92 12.18
C TYR A 10 11.19 3.92 13.31
N ALA A 11 10.24 4.17 14.20
CA ALA A 11 10.45 5.07 15.34
C ALA A 11 11.51 4.51 16.30
N SER A 12 11.46 3.21 16.58
CA SER A 12 12.47 2.55 17.43
C SER A 12 13.84 2.53 16.74
N ILE A 13 13.89 2.28 15.44
CA ILE A 13 15.13 2.30 14.65
C ILE A 13 15.73 3.72 14.65
N ALA A 14 14.91 4.73 14.45
CA ALA A 14 15.33 6.12 14.48
C ALA A 14 15.86 6.53 15.87
N LEU A 15 15.20 6.12 16.96
CA LEU A 15 15.64 6.38 18.32
C LEU A 15 16.98 5.70 18.65
N ILE A 16 17.14 4.43 18.26
CA ILE A 16 18.40 3.70 18.45
C ILE A 16 19.52 4.37 17.64
N GLY A 17 19.27 4.72 16.37
CA GLY A 17 20.22 5.44 15.53
C GLY A 17 20.62 6.79 16.13
N ALA A 18 19.65 7.53 16.70
CA ALA A 18 19.89 8.77 17.41
C ALA A 18 20.80 8.57 18.63
N ALA A 19 20.47 7.59 19.47
CA ALA A 19 21.25 7.31 20.68
C ALA A 19 22.70 6.91 20.35
N VAL A 20 22.90 6.07 19.33
CA VAL A 20 24.24 5.66 18.85
C VAL A 20 24.98 6.85 18.27
N GLY A 21 24.35 7.67 17.44
CA GLY A 21 24.97 8.86 16.83
C GLY A 21 25.40 9.89 17.87
N ILE A 22 24.53 10.20 18.83
CA ILE A 22 24.84 11.12 19.95
C ILE A 22 25.99 10.57 20.81
N SER A 23 25.95 9.28 21.16
CA SER A 23 27.01 8.64 21.94
C SER A 23 28.37 8.69 21.22
N ALA A 24 28.40 8.44 19.92
CA ALA A 24 29.60 8.54 19.12
C ALA A 24 30.16 9.97 19.10
N VAL A 25 29.30 10.99 18.96
CA VAL A 25 29.72 12.39 19.02
C VAL A 25 30.29 12.77 20.38
N LEU A 26 29.69 12.28 21.48
CA LEU A 26 30.16 12.57 22.83
C LEU A 26 31.54 11.94 23.12
N VAL A 27 31.82 10.77 22.52
CA VAL A 27 33.09 10.05 22.73
C VAL A 27 34.19 10.56 21.82
N PHE A 28 33.91 10.83 20.55
CA PHE A 28 34.95 11.11 19.53
C PHE A 28 35.12 12.58 19.18
N ALA A 29 34.15 13.46 19.44
CA ALA A 29 34.27 14.87 19.11
C ALA A 29 35.01 15.63 20.22
N THR A 30 36.17 16.15 19.89
CA THR A 30 37.04 16.93 20.78
C THR A 30 36.83 18.45 20.66
N SER A 31 36.25 18.91 19.53
CA SER A 31 36.02 20.33 19.21
C SER A 31 34.70 20.50 18.47
N ASP A 32 34.02 21.62 18.68
CA ASP A 32 32.78 22.01 17.98
C ASP A 32 31.67 20.94 17.93
N ARG A 33 31.24 20.45 19.09
CA ARG A 33 30.20 19.43 19.21
C ARG A 33 28.82 19.88 18.72
N MET A 34 28.50 21.18 18.84
CA MET A 34 27.16 21.71 18.54
C MET A 34 26.71 21.53 17.09
N PRO A 35 27.52 21.84 16.05
CA PRO A 35 27.11 21.63 14.67
C PRO A 35 26.95 20.14 14.32
N ILE A 36 27.73 19.25 14.95
CA ILE A 36 27.62 17.80 14.72
C ILE A 36 26.32 17.25 15.33
N ILE A 37 25.97 17.66 16.53
CA ILE A 37 24.69 17.29 17.18
C ILE A 37 23.51 17.80 16.35
N GLY A 38 23.59 19.04 15.86
CA GLY A 38 22.56 19.63 15.00
C GLY A 38 22.36 18.83 13.70
N SER A 39 23.45 18.39 13.05
CA SER A 39 23.37 17.59 11.83
C SER A 39 22.80 16.18 12.06
N VAL A 40 23.11 15.54 13.20
CA VAL A 40 22.53 14.24 13.57
C VAL A 40 21.03 14.38 13.81
N ILE A 41 20.59 15.41 14.53
CA ILE A 41 19.15 15.67 14.76
C ILE A 41 18.44 15.91 13.43
N ALA A 42 19.02 16.76 12.56
CA ALA A 42 18.45 17.03 11.25
C ALA A 42 18.31 15.77 10.38
N ALA A 43 19.32 14.89 10.37
CA ALA A 43 19.29 13.63 9.65
C ALA A 43 18.17 12.69 10.17
N ILE A 44 17.95 12.63 11.49
CA ILE A 44 16.89 11.82 12.10
C ILE A 44 15.51 12.36 11.72
N LEU A 45 15.32 13.68 11.81
CA LEU A 45 14.05 14.31 11.43
C LEU A 45 13.77 14.09 9.94
N ALA A 46 14.77 14.23 9.07
CA ALA A 46 14.63 13.94 7.65
C ALA A 46 14.26 12.46 7.38
N PHE A 47 14.87 11.51 8.10
CA PHE A 47 14.53 10.10 8.01
C PHE A 47 13.10 9.82 8.46
N CYS A 48 12.67 10.36 9.60
CA CYS A 48 11.30 10.23 10.09
C CYS A 48 10.28 10.81 9.09
N TYR A 49 10.57 11.99 8.56
CA TYR A 49 9.73 12.62 7.53
C TYR A 49 9.64 11.75 6.27
N PHE A 50 10.76 11.25 5.79
CA PHE A 50 10.79 10.36 4.63
C PHE A 50 9.93 9.10 4.84
N VAL A 51 10.04 8.44 6.01
CA VAL A 51 9.23 7.25 6.32
C VAL A 51 7.74 7.59 6.40
N GLN A 52 7.38 8.74 6.96
CA GLN A 52 5.99 9.20 6.99
C GLN A 52 5.44 9.44 5.59
N GLN A 53 6.22 10.09 4.71
CA GLN A 53 5.83 10.33 3.32
C GLN A 53 5.62 9.01 2.56
N GLN A 54 6.51 8.03 2.76
CA GLN A 54 6.34 6.70 2.16
C GLN A 54 5.04 6.00 2.63
N LYS A 55 4.72 6.09 3.93
CA LYS A 55 3.46 5.54 4.45
C LYS A 55 2.22 6.21 3.85
N LEU A 56 2.24 7.54 3.74
CA LEU A 56 1.14 8.27 3.14
C LEU A 56 0.98 7.90 1.66
N ALA A 57 2.07 7.77 0.92
CA ALA A 57 2.05 7.35 -0.47
C ALA A 57 1.48 5.93 -0.64
N GLU A 58 1.85 4.97 0.23
CA GLU A 58 1.29 3.61 0.21
C GLU A 58 -0.22 3.60 0.50
N ILE A 59 -0.68 4.39 1.49
CA ILE A 59 -2.10 4.52 1.83
C ILE A 59 -2.87 5.16 0.67
N SER A 60 -2.31 6.21 0.05
CA SER A 60 -2.93 6.87 -1.11
C SER A 60 -3.06 5.90 -2.28
N LEU A 61 -1.98 5.19 -2.62
CA LEU A 61 -2.01 4.19 -3.68
C LEU A 61 -3.06 3.10 -3.42
N PHE A 62 -3.11 2.58 -2.19
CA PHE A 62 -4.14 1.59 -1.84
C PHE A 62 -5.56 2.15 -1.99
N LYS A 63 -5.80 3.39 -1.52
CA LYS A 63 -7.10 4.05 -1.66
C LYS A 63 -7.48 4.23 -3.13
N ASP A 64 -6.54 4.66 -3.96
CA ASP A 64 -6.78 4.91 -5.38
C ASP A 64 -7.09 3.60 -6.12
N LEU A 65 -6.31 2.54 -5.87
CA LEU A 65 -6.59 1.20 -6.41
C LEU A 65 -7.95 0.67 -5.96
N PHE A 66 -8.24 0.77 -4.65
CA PHE A 66 -9.51 0.29 -4.09
C PHE A 66 -10.70 1.03 -4.70
N THR A 67 -10.61 2.36 -4.85
CA THR A 67 -11.67 3.17 -5.45
C THR A 67 -11.85 2.84 -6.93
N GLU A 68 -10.75 2.68 -7.68
CA GLU A 68 -10.81 2.38 -9.11
C GLU A 68 -11.39 0.99 -9.39
N PHE A 69 -10.98 -0.03 -8.64
CA PHE A 69 -11.49 -1.38 -8.81
C PHE A 69 -12.99 -1.45 -8.46
N ASN A 70 -13.41 -0.87 -7.33
CA ASN A 70 -14.83 -0.82 -7.00
C ASN A 70 -15.65 -0.06 -8.05
N ARG A 71 -15.16 1.07 -8.56
CA ARG A 71 -15.83 1.82 -9.63
C ARG A 71 -16.00 0.99 -10.91
N ARG A 72 -14.97 0.22 -11.29
CA ARG A 72 -15.03 -0.67 -12.46
C ARG A 72 -15.99 -1.83 -12.22
N TYR A 73 -15.99 -2.40 -11.03
CA TYR A 73 -16.94 -3.45 -10.64
C TYR A 73 -18.38 -2.93 -10.67
N ASP A 74 -18.66 -1.77 -10.07
CA ASP A 74 -19.98 -1.15 -10.07
C ASP A 74 -20.49 -0.89 -11.49
N ALA A 75 -19.62 -0.52 -12.41
CA ALA A 75 -19.99 -0.33 -13.82
C ALA A 75 -20.38 -1.63 -14.55
N LEU A 76 -19.91 -2.78 -14.07
CA LEU A 76 -20.24 -4.10 -14.64
C LEU A 76 -21.44 -4.74 -13.93
N ASN A 77 -21.68 -4.39 -12.66
CA ASN A 77 -22.59 -5.09 -11.75
C ASN A 77 -24.03 -5.23 -12.30
N ASP A 78 -24.60 -4.14 -12.82
CA ASP A 78 -25.97 -4.15 -13.39
C ASP A 78 -26.09 -5.10 -14.59
N ARG A 79 -25.03 -5.26 -15.36
CA ARG A 79 -25.02 -6.17 -16.52
C ARG A 79 -24.79 -7.60 -16.09
N LEU A 80 -23.92 -7.83 -15.11
CA LEU A 80 -23.69 -9.16 -14.53
C LEU A 80 -24.96 -9.71 -13.92
N ALA A 81 -25.71 -8.91 -13.14
CA ALA A 81 -26.99 -9.30 -12.58
C ALA A 81 -28.02 -9.67 -13.66
N LYS A 82 -28.11 -8.93 -14.76
CA LYS A 82 -29.00 -9.27 -15.90
C LYS A 82 -28.60 -10.57 -16.59
N ILE A 83 -27.30 -10.84 -16.72
CA ILE A 83 -26.78 -12.09 -17.29
C ILE A 83 -27.17 -13.28 -16.40
N GLU A 84 -27.05 -13.13 -15.08
CA GLU A 84 -27.47 -14.15 -14.11
C GLU A 84 -28.97 -14.47 -14.23
N ASP A 85 -29.80 -13.43 -14.32
CA ASP A 85 -31.26 -13.57 -14.43
C ASP A 85 -31.72 -14.17 -15.79
N SER A 86 -30.98 -13.94 -16.87
CA SER A 86 -31.39 -14.31 -18.24
C SER A 86 -31.22 -15.78 -18.61
N GLY A 87 -30.49 -16.53 -17.85
CA GLY A 87 -30.51 -18.00 -17.74
C GLY A 87 -30.14 -18.84 -18.95
N ALA A 88 -29.75 -18.42 -20.11
CA ALA A 88 -29.16 -19.29 -21.15
C ALA A 88 -28.89 -18.68 -22.54
N GLN A 89 -29.35 -17.52 -22.91
CA GLN A 89 -29.00 -16.90 -24.19
C GLN A 89 -28.07 -15.71 -23.99
N MET A 90 -26.77 -16.00 -23.93
CA MET A 90 -25.75 -14.94 -23.92
C MET A 90 -25.62 -14.32 -25.30
N ASP A 91 -25.81 -13.02 -25.37
CA ASP A 91 -25.43 -12.24 -26.53
C ASP A 91 -23.89 -11.95 -26.57
N PRO A 92 -23.36 -11.46 -27.70
CA PRO A 92 -21.94 -11.11 -27.77
C PRO A 92 -21.51 -10.04 -26.75
N SER A 93 -22.43 -9.14 -26.35
CA SER A 93 -22.13 -8.07 -25.37
C SER A 93 -22.05 -8.62 -23.95
N ASP A 94 -22.83 -9.65 -23.63
CA ASP A 94 -22.80 -10.35 -22.34
C ASP A 94 -21.49 -11.11 -22.17
N ARG A 95 -21.04 -11.77 -23.25
CA ARG A 95 -19.73 -12.44 -23.26
C ARG A 95 -18.59 -11.44 -23.01
N GLN A 96 -18.63 -10.26 -23.62
CA GLN A 96 -17.63 -9.23 -23.37
C GLN A 96 -17.66 -8.75 -21.92
N THR A 97 -18.85 -8.56 -21.33
CA THR A 97 -19.00 -8.17 -19.92
C THR A 97 -18.34 -9.20 -18.98
N ILE A 98 -18.50 -10.49 -19.25
CA ILE A 98 -17.87 -11.56 -18.48
C ILE A 98 -16.35 -11.54 -18.65
N VAL A 99 -15.84 -11.32 -19.85
CA VAL A 99 -14.39 -11.18 -20.10
C VAL A 99 -13.83 -9.98 -19.34
N ASP A 100 -14.51 -8.83 -19.37
CA ASP A 100 -14.10 -7.63 -18.66
C ASP A 100 -14.08 -7.84 -17.14
N TYR A 101 -15.06 -8.58 -16.61
CA TYR A 101 -15.09 -8.98 -15.21
C TYR A 101 -13.90 -9.88 -14.82
N PHE A 102 -13.61 -10.91 -15.61
CA PHE A 102 -12.44 -11.77 -15.34
C PHE A 102 -11.11 -11.03 -15.47
N ASN A 103 -10.99 -10.10 -16.40
CA ASN A 103 -9.82 -9.24 -16.51
C ASN A 103 -9.65 -8.37 -15.27
N LEU A 104 -10.75 -7.80 -14.76
CA LEU A 104 -10.75 -7.03 -13.50
C LEU A 104 -10.26 -7.88 -12.33
N CYS A 105 -10.81 -9.08 -12.15
CA CYS A 105 -10.39 -10.02 -11.10
C CYS A 105 -8.91 -10.41 -11.22
N ALA A 106 -8.41 -10.60 -12.45
CA ALA A 106 -7.01 -10.92 -12.70
C ALA A 106 -6.07 -9.76 -12.34
N GLU A 107 -6.46 -8.52 -12.66
CA GLU A 107 -5.72 -7.32 -12.26
C GLU A 107 -5.71 -7.16 -10.72
N GLU A 108 -6.85 -7.32 -10.07
CA GLU A 108 -6.96 -7.28 -8.60
C GLU A 108 -6.05 -8.32 -7.94
N TYR A 109 -6.03 -9.54 -8.49
CA TYR A 109 -5.17 -10.62 -8.01
C TYR A 109 -3.69 -10.27 -8.18
N LEU A 110 -3.30 -9.68 -9.31
CA LEU A 110 -1.93 -9.25 -9.55
C LEU A 110 -1.51 -8.21 -8.49
N PHE A 111 -2.31 -7.17 -8.25
CA PHE A 111 -1.99 -6.16 -7.25
C PHE A 111 -2.00 -6.72 -5.82
N PHE A 112 -2.82 -7.75 -5.56
CA PHE A 112 -2.78 -8.47 -4.29
C PHE A 112 -1.47 -9.26 -4.13
N THR A 113 -1.01 -9.99 -5.15
CA THR A 113 0.23 -10.78 -5.09
C THR A 113 1.47 -9.90 -4.96
N GLU A 114 1.45 -8.72 -5.58
CA GLU A 114 2.49 -7.70 -5.45
C GLU A 114 2.46 -6.97 -4.08
N GLY A 115 1.43 -7.22 -3.26
CA GLY A 115 1.32 -6.69 -1.90
C GLY A 115 0.74 -5.27 -1.81
N TYR A 116 0.18 -4.74 -2.88
CA TYR A 116 -0.50 -3.44 -2.89
C TYR A 116 -1.90 -3.48 -2.29
N ILE A 117 -2.56 -4.64 -2.33
CA ILE A 117 -3.87 -4.85 -1.74
C ILE A 117 -3.74 -5.61 -0.43
N HIS A 118 -4.37 -5.09 0.62
CA HIS A 118 -4.37 -5.73 1.93
C HIS A 118 -5.18 -7.03 1.92
N ARG A 119 -4.72 -8.05 2.66
CA ARG A 119 -5.41 -9.34 2.78
C ARG A 119 -6.87 -9.22 3.21
N ALA A 120 -7.20 -8.23 4.04
CA ALA A 120 -8.58 -8.00 4.47
C ALA A 120 -9.48 -7.56 3.31
N ALA A 121 -9.01 -6.61 2.48
CA ALA A 121 -9.72 -6.16 1.30
C ALA A 121 -9.88 -7.30 0.27
N TRP A 122 -8.81 -8.03 -0.01
CA TRP A 122 -8.85 -9.19 -0.90
C TRP A 122 -9.89 -10.24 -0.46
N ARG A 123 -9.90 -10.59 0.84
CA ARG A 123 -10.90 -11.54 1.37
C ARG A 123 -12.34 -11.02 1.25
N SER A 124 -12.56 -9.73 1.46
CA SER A 124 -13.87 -9.11 1.29
C SER A 124 -14.35 -9.18 -0.16
N TRP A 125 -13.47 -8.93 -1.11
CA TRP A 125 -13.78 -9.04 -2.54
C TRP A 125 -14.09 -10.49 -2.94
N CYS A 126 -13.24 -11.45 -2.56
CA CYS A 126 -13.50 -12.87 -2.81
C CYS A 126 -14.83 -13.34 -2.24
N ALA A 127 -15.26 -12.82 -1.09
CA ALA A 127 -16.56 -13.16 -0.50
C ALA A 127 -17.76 -12.59 -1.29
N GLY A 128 -17.54 -11.50 -2.03
CA GLY A 128 -18.54 -10.92 -2.92
C GLY A 128 -18.56 -11.55 -4.33
N MET A 129 -17.54 -12.36 -4.68
CA MET A 129 -17.44 -13.09 -5.96
C MET A 129 -18.13 -14.47 -5.92
N LEU A 130 -18.50 -14.96 -4.73
CA LEU A 130 -19.17 -16.24 -4.49
C LEU A 130 -20.69 -16.07 -4.37
#